data_43f46c0c5f67e72d081f3785a972d82b
#
_entry.id   43f46c0c5f67e72d081f3785a972d82b
#
_cell.length_a   1.000
_cell.length_b   1.000
_cell.length_c   1.000
_cell.angle_alpha   90.00
_cell.angle_beta   90.00
_cell.angle_gamma   90.00
#
_symmetry.space_group_name_H-M   'P 1'
#
loop_
_entity.id
_entity.type
_entity.pdbx_description
1 polymer ?
#
loop_
_entity_poly.entity_id
_entity_poly.type
_entity_poly.pdbx_seq_one_letter_code
_entity_poly.pdbx_strand_id
1 'polypeptide(L)'
;LETFLKIRNIKKRAGNLHIQIISGYFEDTLRGRTARHLGIQKARVVLIDCDLKSPAVLSLEFIAPALQQGTIVVMDDFYSYKGDETKGVAGAFSDFCIKNPHISWRRIYDYGYGGVAYIVSSKK
;
A
#
# COMPACT_ATOMS: atom_id res chain seq x y z
N LEU A 1 -12.32 -21.93 6.00
CA LEU A 1 -13.74 -21.56 6.18
C LEU A 1 -13.91 -20.12 6.64
N GLU A 2 -13.16 -19.67 7.65
CA GLU A 2 -13.26 -18.28 8.16
C GLU A 2 -12.89 -17.25 7.09
N THR A 3 -11.83 -17.48 6.34
CA THR A 3 -11.41 -16.63 5.21
C THR A 3 -12.50 -16.59 4.14
N PHE A 4 -13.11 -17.72 3.81
CA PHE A 4 -14.19 -17.81 2.84
C PHE A 4 -15.43 -17.00 3.27
N LEU A 5 -15.80 -17.08 4.57
CA LEU A 5 -16.91 -16.31 5.13
C LEU A 5 -16.62 -14.80 5.11
N LYS A 6 -15.40 -14.38 5.42
CA LYS A 6 -14.97 -12.97 5.32
C LYS A 6 -15.08 -12.45 3.89
N ILE A 7 -14.57 -13.20 2.91
CA ILE A 7 -14.64 -12.86 1.49
C ILE A 7 -16.10 -12.70 1.04
N ARG A 8 -16.97 -13.64 1.42
CA ARG A 8 -18.39 -13.58 1.08
C ARG A 8 -19.08 -12.35 1.67
N ASN A 9 -18.75 -12.00 2.91
CA ASN A 9 -19.30 -10.82 3.57
C ASN A 9 -18.83 -9.50 2.92
N ILE A 10 -17.57 -9.42 2.52
CA ILE A 10 -17.02 -8.27 1.79
C ILE A 10 -17.77 -8.09 0.47
N LYS A 11 -17.90 -9.14 -0.34
CA LYS A 11 -18.62 -9.10 -1.60
C LYS A 11 -20.08 -8.69 -1.44
N LYS A 12 -20.77 -9.21 -0.40
CA LYS A 12 -22.15 -8.85 -0.11
C LYS A 12 -22.31 -7.37 0.26
N ARG A 13 -21.37 -6.82 1.04
CA ARG A 13 -21.38 -5.40 1.45
C ARG A 13 -21.00 -4.44 0.34
N ALA A 14 -20.20 -4.91 -0.61
CA ALA A 14 -19.71 -4.09 -1.71
C ALA A 14 -20.80 -3.71 -2.73
N GLY A 15 -21.92 -4.45 -2.76
CA GLY A 15 -22.99 -4.18 -3.71
C GLY A 15 -22.49 -4.27 -5.15
N ASN A 16 -22.61 -3.17 -5.90
CA ASN A 16 -22.18 -3.09 -7.30
C ASN A 16 -20.70 -2.76 -7.50
N LEU A 17 -19.91 -2.64 -6.42
CA LEU A 17 -18.49 -2.39 -6.53
C LEU A 17 -17.75 -3.64 -7.05
N HIS A 18 -16.84 -3.44 -7.99
CA HIS A 18 -15.94 -4.50 -8.43
C HIS A 18 -14.89 -4.75 -7.36
N ILE A 19 -14.87 -5.96 -6.79
CA ILE A 19 -13.86 -6.38 -5.81
C ILE A 19 -13.08 -7.57 -6.35
N GLN A 20 -11.77 -7.43 -6.36
CA GLN A 20 -10.82 -8.48 -6.66
C GLN A 20 -10.04 -8.84 -5.39
N ILE A 21 -10.01 -10.12 -5.03
CA ILE A 21 -9.30 -10.62 -3.86
C ILE A 21 -8.24 -11.60 -4.34
N ILE A 22 -7.00 -11.36 -3.92
CA ILE A 22 -5.86 -12.21 -4.21
C ILE A 22 -5.33 -12.74 -2.88
N SER A 23 -5.47 -14.05 -2.69
CA SER A 23 -5.03 -14.73 -1.47
C SER A 23 -3.62 -15.28 -1.64
N GLY A 24 -2.80 -15.15 -0.62
CA GLY A 24 -1.43 -15.67 -0.60
C GLY A 24 -0.45 -14.71 0.04
N TYR A 25 0.78 -15.18 0.22
CA TYR A 25 1.87 -14.32 0.68
C TYR A 25 2.25 -13.29 -0.37
N PHE A 26 2.71 -12.13 0.04
CA PHE A 26 3.09 -11.04 -0.87
C PHE A 26 4.26 -11.42 -1.79
N GLU A 27 5.17 -12.24 -1.29
CA GLU A 27 6.26 -12.82 -2.09
C GLU A 27 5.74 -13.60 -3.31
N ASP A 28 4.63 -14.30 -3.16
CA ASP A 28 4.06 -15.14 -4.21
C ASP A 28 3.11 -14.37 -5.12
N THR A 29 2.41 -13.37 -4.55
CA THR A 29 1.33 -12.67 -5.23
C THR A 29 1.74 -11.34 -5.86
N LEU A 30 2.73 -10.64 -5.28
CA LEU A 30 3.14 -9.30 -5.71
C LEU A 30 4.51 -9.25 -6.39
N ARG A 31 5.45 -10.13 -6.01
CA ARG A 31 6.81 -10.10 -6.54
C ARG A 31 6.82 -10.23 -8.08
N GLY A 32 7.50 -9.31 -8.74
CA GLY A 32 7.60 -9.28 -10.20
C GLY A 32 6.30 -8.91 -10.92
N ARG A 33 5.29 -8.47 -10.18
CA ARG A 33 4.02 -8.00 -10.73
C ARG A 33 3.79 -6.53 -10.39
N THR A 34 2.87 -5.92 -11.10
CA THR A 34 2.42 -4.55 -10.83
C THR A 34 0.90 -4.48 -10.80
N ALA A 35 0.38 -3.42 -10.23
CA ALA A 35 -1.07 -3.17 -10.19
C ALA A 35 -1.70 -3.17 -11.59
N ARG A 36 -0.95 -2.80 -12.62
CA ARG A 36 -1.42 -2.82 -14.02
C ARG A 36 -1.74 -4.22 -14.51
N HIS A 37 -1.06 -5.27 -14.03
CA HIS A 37 -1.41 -6.67 -14.34
C HIS A 37 -2.79 -7.06 -13.84
N LEU A 38 -3.32 -6.34 -12.84
CA LEU A 38 -4.68 -6.51 -12.32
C LEU A 38 -5.69 -5.53 -12.94
N GLY A 39 -5.29 -4.78 -13.98
CA GLY A 39 -6.14 -3.79 -14.62
C GLY A 39 -6.23 -2.45 -13.86
N ILE A 40 -5.43 -2.24 -12.83
CA ILE A 40 -5.40 -0.98 -12.07
C ILE A 40 -4.42 -0.02 -12.75
N GLN A 41 -4.97 0.94 -13.48
CA GLN A 41 -4.17 1.95 -14.20
C GLN A 41 -3.81 3.13 -13.30
N LYS A 42 -4.73 3.54 -12.43
CA LYS A 42 -4.58 4.68 -11.53
C LYS A 42 -5.18 4.33 -10.17
N ALA A 43 -4.39 4.51 -9.12
CA ALA A 43 -4.84 4.33 -7.75
C ALA A 43 -5.28 5.69 -7.16
N ARG A 44 -6.40 5.71 -6.45
CA ARG A 44 -6.84 6.88 -5.68
C ARG A 44 -6.43 6.78 -4.22
N VAL A 45 -6.65 5.62 -3.62
CA VAL A 45 -6.28 5.33 -2.24
C VAL A 45 -5.60 3.97 -2.21
N VAL A 46 -4.51 3.89 -1.47
CA VAL A 46 -3.75 2.67 -1.20
C VAL A 46 -3.64 2.52 0.31
N LEU A 47 -3.99 1.36 0.84
CA LEU A 47 -3.73 1.00 2.23
C LEU A 47 -2.67 -0.09 2.27
N ILE A 48 -1.58 0.17 2.99
CA ILE A 48 -0.52 -0.80 3.30
C ILE A 48 -0.63 -1.16 4.77
N ASP A 49 -1.00 -2.39 5.04
CA ASP A 49 -1.25 -2.93 6.39
C ASP A 49 -0.61 -4.32 6.49
N CYS A 50 0.70 -4.35 6.68
CA CYS A 50 1.48 -5.59 6.60
C CYS A 50 2.63 -5.69 7.63
N ASP A 51 2.72 -4.79 8.60
CA ASP A 51 3.61 -4.78 9.77
C ASP A 51 5.12 -4.83 9.46
N LEU A 52 5.56 -5.55 8.46
CA LEU A 52 6.96 -5.86 8.18
C LEU A 52 7.51 -5.10 6.97
N LYS A 53 8.84 -4.90 6.96
CA LYS A 53 9.53 -4.18 5.88
C LYS A 53 9.41 -4.91 4.52
N SER A 54 9.67 -6.21 4.49
CA SER A 54 9.68 -6.99 3.23
C SER A 54 8.35 -6.93 2.46
N PRO A 55 7.18 -7.24 3.06
CA PRO A 55 5.91 -7.10 2.35
C PRO A 55 5.55 -5.65 2.01
N ALA A 56 5.97 -4.68 2.82
CA ALA A 56 5.75 -3.26 2.52
C ALA A 56 6.53 -2.82 1.27
N VAL A 57 7.79 -3.27 1.11
CA VAL A 57 8.58 -3.03 -0.10
C VAL A 57 7.85 -3.57 -1.33
N LEU A 58 7.39 -4.83 -1.27
CA LEU A 58 6.66 -5.47 -2.39
C LEU A 58 5.36 -4.73 -2.72
N SER A 59 4.64 -4.25 -1.70
CA SER A 59 3.40 -3.49 -1.89
C SER A 59 3.65 -2.16 -2.60
N LEU A 60 4.69 -1.43 -2.18
CA LEU A 60 5.06 -0.16 -2.78
C LEU A 60 5.54 -0.34 -4.23
N GLU A 61 6.37 -1.34 -4.49
CA GLU A 61 6.83 -1.67 -5.85
C GLU A 61 5.66 -2.08 -6.76
N PHE A 62 4.74 -2.90 -6.24
CA PHE A 62 3.55 -3.33 -6.97
C PHE A 62 2.65 -2.17 -7.38
N ILE A 63 2.41 -1.20 -6.47
CA ILE A 63 1.49 -0.09 -6.73
C ILE A 63 2.16 1.08 -7.49
N ALA A 64 3.49 1.15 -7.51
CA ALA A 64 4.24 2.27 -8.07
C ALA A 64 3.77 2.75 -9.45
N PRO A 65 3.52 1.87 -10.45
CA PRO A 65 3.06 2.32 -11.76
C PRO A 65 1.68 2.97 -11.76
N ALA A 66 0.83 2.65 -10.77
CA ALA A 66 -0.53 3.17 -10.65
C ALA A 66 -0.61 4.43 -9.79
N LEU A 67 0.48 4.82 -9.12
CA LEU A 67 0.54 6.09 -8.37
C LEU A 67 0.45 7.27 -9.33
N GLN A 68 -0.35 8.26 -8.96
CA GLN A 68 -0.52 9.51 -9.70
C GLN A 68 -0.60 10.69 -8.72
N GLN A 69 -0.45 11.90 -9.20
CA GLN A 69 -0.70 13.07 -8.38
C GLN A 69 -2.10 13.00 -7.76
N GLY A 70 -2.18 13.19 -6.45
CA GLY A 70 -3.42 13.05 -5.68
C GLY A 70 -3.69 11.66 -5.11
N THR A 71 -2.91 10.63 -5.45
CA THR A 71 -3.02 9.32 -4.77
C THR A 71 -2.68 9.46 -3.29
N ILE A 72 -3.57 8.98 -2.43
CA ILE A 72 -3.34 8.90 -0.98
C ILE A 72 -2.84 7.50 -0.64
N VAL A 73 -1.71 7.42 0.04
CA VAL A 73 -1.15 6.17 0.55
C VAL A 73 -1.19 6.20 2.08
N VAL A 74 -1.95 5.28 2.62
CA VAL A 74 -2.12 5.09 4.06
C VAL A 74 -1.26 3.91 4.47
N MET A 75 -0.38 4.11 5.42
CA MET A 75 0.54 3.09 5.92
C MET A 75 0.27 2.87 7.40
N ASP A 76 -0.32 1.73 7.72
CA ASP A 76 -0.49 1.28 9.09
C ASP A 76 0.86 0.81 9.66
N ASP A 77 0.99 0.79 10.97
CA ASP A 77 2.22 0.38 11.65
C ASP A 77 3.51 1.12 11.24
N PHE A 78 3.37 2.33 10.69
CA PHE A 78 4.51 3.12 10.21
C PHE A 78 5.55 3.40 11.31
N TYR A 79 5.08 3.66 12.53
CA TYR A 79 5.94 3.95 13.68
C TYR A 79 6.19 2.76 14.61
N SER A 80 5.90 1.53 14.19
CA SER A 80 5.96 0.33 15.05
C SER A 80 7.34 0.02 15.62
N TYR A 81 8.40 0.47 14.99
CA TYR A 81 9.78 0.29 15.45
C TYR A 81 10.31 1.52 16.19
N LYS A 82 9.53 2.06 17.13
CA LYS A 82 9.88 3.24 17.95
C LYS A 82 10.20 4.48 17.09
N GLY A 83 9.58 4.58 15.92
CA GLY A 83 9.81 5.68 14.99
C GLY A 83 11.11 5.58 14.17
N ASP A 84 11.82 4.46 14.22
CA ASP A 84 13.03 4.24 13.42
C ASP A 84 12.69 4.13 11.93
N GLU A 85 13.05 5.16 11.17
CA GLU A 85 12.74 5.29 9.74
C GLU A 85 13.51 4.31 8.84
N THR A 86 14.42 3.50 9.41
CA THR A 86 15.16 2.48 8.66
C THR A 86 14.51 1.11 8.72
N LYS A 87 13.50 0.94 9.58
CA LYS A 87 12.86 -0.34 9.89
C LYS A 87 11.39 -0.36 9.53
N GLY A 88 10.86 -1.58 9.37
CA GLY A 88 9.45 -1.82 9.14
C GLY A 88 8.91 -1.10 7.90
N VAL A 89 7.67 -0.65 8.00
CA VAL A 89 6.96 0.06 6.92
C VAL A 89 7.62 1.41 6.62
N ALA A 90 8.07 2.14 7.66
CA ALA A 90 8.80 3.40 7.48
C ALA A 90 10.08 3.19 6.68
N GLY A 91 10.86 2.15 6.99
CA GLY A 91 12.07 1.80 6.25
C GLY A 91 11.79 1.44 4.79
N ALA A 92 10.70 0.71 4.53
CA ALA A 92 10.28 0.39 3.17
C ALA A 92 9.91 1.66 2.38
N PHE A 93 9.19 2.58 2.99
CA PHE A 93 8.80 3.83 2.36
C PHE A 93 9.99 4.75 2.11
N SER A 94 10.91 4.86 3.07
CA SER A 94 12.15 5.62 2.90
C SER A 94 12.99 5.11 1.72
N ASP A 95 13.20 3.79 1.64
CA ASP A 95 13.92 3.15 0.53
C ASP A 95 13.18 3.39 -0.81
N PHE A 96 11.85 3.31 -0.80
CA PHE A 96 11.03 3.57 -1.98
C PHE A 96 11.18 5.01 -2.47
N CYS A 97 11.18 5.99 -1.59
CA CYS A 97 11.38 7.40 -1.95
C CYS A 97 12.76 7.64 -2.58
N ILE A 98 13.80 7.01 -2.04
CA ILE A 98 15.17 7.11 -2.57
C ILE A 98 15.24 6.52 -3.99
N LYS A 99 14.61 5.37 -4.22
CA LYS A 99 14.59 4.69 -5.51
C LYS A 99 13.71 5.41 -6.55
N ASN A 100 12.74 6.21 -6.11
CA ASN A 100 11.76 6.86 -6.97
C ASN A 100 11.76 8.39 -6.76
N PRO A 101 12.87 9.09 -7.01
CA PRO A 101 12.99 10.53 -6.74
C PRO A 101 12.07 11.39 -7.63
N HIS A 102 11.51 10.81 -8.68
CA HIS A 102 10.53 11.46 -9.55
C HIS A 102 9.12 11.55 -8.95
N ILE A 103 8.88 10.87 -7.82
CA ILE A 103 7.63 10.93 -7.07
C ILE A 103 7.85 11.81 -5.84
N SER A 104 7.11 12.90 -5.74
CA SER A 104 7.13 13.78 -4.57
C SER A 104 5.96 13.48 -3.65
N TRP A 105 6.21 13.55 -2.37
CA TRP A 105 5.27 13.17 -1.32
C TRP A 105 5.02 14.31 -0.35
N ARG A 106 3.80 14.39 0.15
CA ARG A 106 3.44 15.25 1.27
C ARG A 106 2.74 14.43 2.34
N ARG A 107 3.23 14.49 3.58
CA ARG A 107 2.55 13.92 4.72
C ARG A 107 1.28 14.73 5.01
N ILE A 108 0.15 14.04 5.20
CA ILE A 108 -1.14 14.68 5.46
C ILE A 108 -1.43 14.67 6.95
N TYR A 109 -1.42 13.49 7.58
CA TYR A 109 -1.72 13.31 9.00
C TYR A 109 -1.22 11.97 9.53
N ASP A 110 -1.14 11.88 10.85
CA ASP A 110 -0.95 10.64 11.59
C ASP A 110 -2.29 10.18 12.17
N TYR A 111 -2.45 8.88 12.35
CA TYR A 111 -3.66 8.32 12.95
C TYR A 111 -3.35 7.10 13.82
N GLY A 112 -4.26 6.79 14.76
CA GLY A 112 -4.14 5.62 15.63
C GLY A 112 -2.84 5.62 16.43
N TYR A 113 -2.29 4.43 16.63
CA TYR A 113 -1.08 4.24 17.43
C TYR A 113 0.22 4.40 16.61
N GLY A 114 0.16 4.38 15.31
CA GLY A 114 1.39 4.42 14.51
C GLY A 114 1.15 4.52 13.02
N GLY A 115 -0.04 4.85 12.58
CA GLY A 115 -0.37 5.02 11.18
C GLY A 115 -0.06 6.41 10.64
N VAL A 116 0.18 6.50 9.34
CA VAL A 116 0.44 7.74 8.62
C VAL A 116 -0.24 7.74 7.26
N ALA A 117 -0.65 8.91 6.79
CA ALA A 117 -1.13 9.10 5.43
C ALA A 117 -0.25 10.11 4.69
N TYR A 118 0.17 9.72 3.50
CA TYR A 118 0.87 10.56 2.54
C TYR A 118 0.02 10.76 1.28
N ILE A 119 0.23 11.88 0.61
CA ILE A 119 -0.32 12.14 -0.72
C ILE A 119 0.82 12.29 -1.72
N VAL A 120 0.65 11.73 -2.91
CA VAL A 120 1.54 12.02 -4.04
C VAL A 120 1.28 13.44 -4.49
N SER A 121 2.21 14.34 -4.23
CA SER A 121 2.09 15.76 -4.58
C SER A 121 2.48 16.03 -6.03
N SER A 122 3.41 15.25 -6.58
CA SER A 122 3.72 15.23 -8.02
C SER A 122 4.35 13.91 -8.44
N LYS A 123 4.23 13.57 -9.71
CA LYS A 123 4.93 12.45 -10.35
C LYS A 123 5.36 12.90 -11.73
N LYS A 124 6.66 13.02 -11.91
CA LYS A 124 7.27 13.50 -13.17
C LYS A 124 7.53 12.35 -14.14
#